data_df1215cca5cbf5838e8557ac63edc766
#
_entry.id   df1215cca5cbf5838e8557ac63edc766
#
_cell.length_a   1.000
_cell.length_b   1.000
_cell.length_c   1.000
_cell.angle_alpha   90.00
_cell.angle_beta   90.00
_cell.angle_gamma   90.00
#
_symmetry.space_group_name_H-M   'P 1'
#
loop_
_entity.id
_entity.type
_entity.pdbx_description
1 polymer ?
#
loop_
_entity_poly.entity_id
_entity_poly.type
_entity_poly.pdbx_seq_one_letter_code
_entity_poly.pdbx_strand_id
1 'polypeptide(L)'
;MTDPALDPADAKVLAEYDNAELIDLILPDMNGLLRGKRITRDALEKVFQNGVCLPMSLIGTDVTGNTVEETGLGYAIGDEDRICRPIPGTLRPIPWQQRPMLQCLLSMEGFHGGMFSANPREVLKHVVQKF
;
A
#
# COMPACT_ATOMS: atom_id res chain seq x y z
N MET A 1 22.40 6.41 8.97
CA MET A 1 21.10 6.28 8.29
C MET A 1 20.04 6.77 9.28
N THR A 2 19.47 7.91 9.02
CA THR A 2 18.36 8.41 9.84
C THR A 2 17.15 7.53 9.56
N ASP A 3 16.58 6.91 10.60
CA ASP A 3 15.26 6.31 10.51
C ASP A 3 14.32 7.32 9.87
N PRO A 4 13.57 6.94 8.83
CA PRO A 4 12.54 7.83 8.34
C PRO A 4 11.58 8.05 9.50
N ALA A 5 11.65 9.24 10.09
CA ALA A 5 10.72 9.60 11.15
C ALA A 5 9.29 9.44 10.60
N LEU A 6 8.43 8.82 11.39
CA LEU A 6 7.01 8.70 11.08
C LEU A 6 6.45 10.10 10.78
N ASP A 7 5.66 10.22 9.71
CA ASP A 7 5.02 11.49 9.38
C ASP A 7 4.24 12.01 10.60
N PRO A 8 4.32 13.32 10.93
CA PRO A 8 3.66 13.87 12.11
C PRO A 8 2.14 13.63 12.14
N ALA A 9 1.48 13.62 10.97
CA ALA A 9 0.06 13.32 10.89
C ALA A 9 -0.24 11.85 11.24
N ASP A 10 0.62 10.93 10.79
CA ASP A 10 0.50 9.51 11.12
C ASP A 10 0.79 9.26 12.61
N ALA A 11 1.80 9.92 13.17
CA ALA A 11 2.11 9.84 14.59
C ALA A 11 0.93 10.31 15.46
N LYS A 12 0.25 11.37 15.05
CA LYS A 12 -0.94 11.89 15.74
C LYS A 12 -2.07 10.86 15.73
N VAL A 13 -2.33 10.23 14.58
CA VAL A 13 -3.37 9.19 14.47
C VAL A 13 -3.04 7.99 15.37
N LEU A 14 -1.78 7.55 15.39
CA LEU A 14 -1.36 6.46 16.26
C LEU A 14 -1.56 6.78 17.75
N ALA A 15 -1.28 7.99 18.17
CA ALA A 15 -1.48 8.42 19.55
C ALA A 15 -2.97 8.53 19.91
N GLU A 16 -3.79 9.03 18.99
CA GLU A 16 -5.23 9.21 19.19
C GLU A 16 -5.99 7.87 19.24
N TYR A 17 -5.55 6.89 18.44
CA TYR A 17 -6.15 5.55 18.35
C TYR A 17 -5.22 4.49 18.94
N ASP A 18 -4.80 4.69 20.19
CA ASP A 18 -3.85 3.81 20.90
C ASP A 18 -4.37 2.38 21.14
N ASN A 19 -5.68 2.21 21.13
CA ASN A 19 -6.36 0.91 21.26
C ASN A 19 -6.54 0.15 19.92
N ALA A 20 -6.12 0.72 18.80
CA ALA A 20 -6.18 0.03 17.52
C ALA A 20 -5.01 -0.97 17.39
N GLU A 21 -5.32 -2.27 17.45
CA GLU A 21 -4.33 -3.35 17.40
C GLU A 21 -4.00 -3.83 15.99
N LEU A 22 -4.90 -3.57 15.03
CA LEU A 22 -4.79 -4.05 13.65
C LEU A 22 -4.78 -2.88 12.68
N ILE A 23 -3.99 -3.04 11.63
CA ILE A 23 -3.82 -2.02 10.59
C ILE A 23 -3.91 -2.70 9.22
N ASP A 24 -4.80 -2.18 8.38
CA ASP A 24 -4.93 -2.61 6.99
C ASP A 24 -3.99 -1.79 6.10
N LEU A 25 -3.07 -2.47 5.44
CA LEU A 25 -2.20 -1.90 4.42
C LEU A 25 -2.90 -2.07 3.08
N ILE A 26 -3.19 -0.96 2.41
CA ILE A 26 -4.09 -0.92 1.26
C ILE A 26 -3.34 -0.51 0.00
N LEU A 27 -3.41 -1.35 -1.03
CA LEU A 27 -2.90 -1.08 -2.37
C LEU A 27 -4.08 -1.12 -3.36
N PRO A 28 -4.52 0.02 -3.91
CA PRO A 28 -5.56 0.01 -4.93
C PRO A 28 -5.08 -0.65 -6.22
N ASP A 29 -5.89 -1.54 -6.80
CA ASP A 29 -5.64 -2.15 -8.10
C ASP A 29 -6.19 -1.30 -9.25
N MET A 30 -6.07 -1.78 -10.50
CA MET A 30 -6.54 -1.05 -11.69
C MET A 30 -8.06 -0.86 -11.73
N ASN A 31 -8.81 -1.64 -10.97
CA ASN A 31 -10.27 -1.52 -10.85
C ASN A 31 -10.69 -0.62 -9.67
N GLY A 32 -9.73 -0.08 -8.91
CA GLY A 32 -9.99 0.68 -7.70
C GLY A 32 -10.35 -0.18 -6.48
N LEU A 33 -10.19 -1.51 -6.57
CA LEU A 33 -10.40 -2.40 -5.44
C LEU A 33 -9.18 -2.32 -4.50
N LEU A 34 -9.47 -2.36 -3.21
CA LEU A 34 -8.44 -2.25 -2.18
C LEU A 34 -7.86 -3.64 -1.90
N ARG A 35 -6.64 -3.85 -2.35
CA ARG A 35 -5.85 -5.07 -2.09
C ARG A 35 -4.85 -4.78 -0.98
N GLY A 36 -4.21 -5.80 -0.46
CA GLY A 36 -3.16 -5.61 0.54
C GLY A 36 -3.16 -6.67 1.62
N LYS A 37 -2.71 -6.31 2.78
CA LYS A 37 -2.67 -7.24 3.93
C LYS A 37 -2.93 -6.51 5.24
N ARG A 38 -3.36 -7.28 6.22
CA ARG A 38 -3.53 -6.82 7.60
C ARG A 38 -2.30 -7.15 8.41
N ILE A 39 -1.86 -6.20 9.20
CA ILE A 39 -0.74 -6.36 10.14
C ILE A 39 -1.19 -6.02 11.55
N THR A 40 -0.39 -6.44 12.52
CA THR A 40 -0.52 -5.99 13.90
C THR A 40 0.16 -4.63 14.08
N ARG A 41 -0.28 -3.88 15.06
CA ARG A 41 0.25 -2.53 15.34
C ARG A 41 1.76 -2.51 15.57
N ASP A 42 2.28 -3.52 16.28
CA ASP A 42 3.72 -3.65 16.58
C ASP A 42 4.59 -3.87 15.34
N ALA A 43 4.01 -4.36 14.23
CA ALA A 43 4.72 -4.52 12.97
C ALA A 43 4.81 -3.22 12.14
N LEU A 44 4.06 -2.18 12.51
CA LEU A 44 3.92 -0.96 11.69
C LEU A 44 5.24 -0.23 11.50
N GLU A 45 6.04 -0.09 12.56
CA GLU A 45 7.33 0.60 12.49
C GLU A 45 8.25 -0.05 11.45
N LYS A 46 8.35 -1.37 11.48
CA LYS A 46 9.13 -2.14 10.50
C LYS A 46 8.63 -1.92 9.06
N VAL A 47 7.32 -1.83 8.88
CA VAL A 47 6.73 -1.57 7.56
C VAL A 47 7.07 -0.16 7.07
N PHE A 48 7.06 0.85 7.95
CA PHE A 48 7.48 2.20 7.58
C PHE A 48 8.97 2.28 7.22
N GLN A 49 9.81 1.51 7.90
CA GLN A 49 11.25 1.46 7.62
C GLN A 49 11.59 0.71 6.33
N ASN A 50 11.01 -0.47 6.13
CA ASN A 50 11.44 -1.42 5.10
C ASN A 50 10.41 -1.65 3.99
N GLY A 51 9.19 -1.16 4.15
CA GLY A 51 8.09 -1.53 3.27
C GLY A 51 7.58 -2.95 3.54
N VAL A 52 6.72 -3.42 2.67
CA VAL A 52 6.16 -4.76 2.66
C VAL A 52 6.17 -5.30 1.23
N CYS A 53 6.51 -6.58 1.07
CA CYS A 53 6.49 -7.21 -0.26
C CYS A 53 5.09 -7.70 -0.60
N LEU A 54 4.64 -7.35 -1.81
CA LEU A 54 3.40 -7.83 -2.40
C LEU A 54 3.67 -8.22 -3.86
N PRO A 55 2.99 -9.26 -4.38
CA PRO A 55 3.18 -9.65 -5.77
C PRO A 55 2.68 -8.58 -6.73
N MET A 56 3.42 -8.37 -7.80
CA MET A 56 3.10 -7.36 -8.81
C MET A 56 1.76 -7.62 -9.49
N SER A 57 1.36 -8.88 -9.61
CA SER A 57 0.07 -9.31 -10.16
C SER A 57 -1.14 -8.73 -9.44
N LEU A 58 -1.01 -8.31 -8.17
CA LEU A 58 -2.13 -7.69 -7.44
C LEU A 58 -2.70 -6.47 -8.16
N ILE A 59 -1.87 -5.70 -8.84
CA ILE A 59 -2.33 -4.53 -9.60
C ILE A 59 -3.11 -4.96 -10.84
N GLY A 60 -2.74 -6.07 -11.46
CA GLY A 60 -3.35 -6.61 -12.68
C GLY A 60 -4.42 -7.68 -12.46
N THR A 61 -5.07 -7.73 -11.31
CA THR A 61 -6.17 -8.64 -11.06
C THR A 61 -7.50 -8.09 -11.61
N ASP A 62 -8.41 -9.00 -12.00
CA ASP A 62 -9.78 -8.63 -12.31
C ASP A 62 -10.61 -8.38 -11.03
N VAL A 63 -11.87 -8.00 -11.18
CA VAL A 63 -12.78 -7.71 -10.06
C VAL A 63 -13.04 -8.91 -9.16
N THR A 64 -12.85 -10.14 -9.67
CA THR A 64 -13.00 -11.39 -8.91
C THR A 64 -11.71 -11.83 -8.21
N GLY A 65 -10.61 -11.14 -8.46
CA GLY A 65 -9.29 -11.44 -7.86
C GLY A 65 -8.43 -12.38 -8.68
N ASN A 66 -8.82 -12.73 -9.91
CA ASN A 66 -8.00 -13.54 -10.81
C ASN A 66 -6.94 -12.68 -11.51
N THR A 67 -5.74 -13.23 -11.66
CA THR A 67 -4.68 -12.57 -12.42
C THR A 67 -5.05 -12.48 -13.90
N VAL A 68 -4.98 -11.28 -14.47
CA VAL A 68 -5.16 -11.05 -15.91
C VAL A 68 -3.79 -11.15 -16.57
N GLU A 69 -3.50 -12.30 -17.19
CA GLU A 69 -2.17 -12.60 -17.77
C GLU A 69 -1.78 -11.65 -18.92
N GLU A 70 -2.75 -11.10 -19.62
CA GLU A 70 -2.55 -10.14 -20.70
C GLU A 70 -1.89 -8.83 -20.21
N THR A 71 -1.96 -8.55 -18.91
CA THR A 71 -1.25 -7.39 -18.32
C THR A 71 0.27 -7.57 -18.33
N GLY A 72 0.75 -8.81 -18.43
CA GLY A 72 2.17 -9.15 -18.31
C GLY A 72 2.74 -9.04 -16.89
N LEU A 73 1.87 -8.89 -15.87
CA LEU A 73 2.30 -8.69 -14.47
C LEU A 73 2.22 -9.97 -13.63
N GLY A 74 1.79 -11.09 -14.22
CA GLY A 74 1.61 -12.37 -13.53
C GLY A 74 2.70 -13.40 -13.83
N TYR A 75 2.27 -14.59 -14.26
CA TYR A 75 3.15 -15.74 -14.47
C TYR A 75 4.23 -15.52 -15.51
N ALA A 76 4.00 -14.65 -16.51
CA ALA A 76 5.00 -14.35 -17.55
C ALA A 76 6.32 -13.81 -16.99
N ILE A 77 6.28 -13.18 -15.82
CA ILE A 77 7.45 -12.63 -15.11
C ILE A 77 7.68 -13.33 -13.76
N GLY A 78 7.09 -14.53 -13.56
CA GLY A 78 7.26 -15.31 -12.33
C GLY A 78 6.52 -14.75 -11.11
N ASP A 79 5.48 -13.95 -11.30
CA ASP A 79 4.70 -13.30 -10.22
C ASP A 79 5.62 -12.62 -9.17
N GLU A 80 6.52 -11.80 -9.66
CA GLU A 80 7.57 -11.21 -8.85
C GLU A 80 7.02 -10.25 -7.80
N ASP A 81 7.54 -10.35 -6.58
CA ASP A 81 7.22 -9.42 -5.50
C ASP A 81 7.89 -8.06 -5.72
N ARG A 82 7.16 -7.01 -5.33
CA ARG A 82 7.66 -5.63 -5.27
C ARG A 82 7.54 -5.09 -3.87
N ILE A 83 8.45 -4.18 -3.52
CA ILE A 83 8.36 -3.44 -2.26
C ILE A 83 7.24 -2.44 -2.39
N CYS A 84 6.33 -2.49 -1.42
CA CYS A 84 5.26 -1.50 -1.26
C CYS A 84 5.56 -0.68 -0.01
N ARG A 85 5.57 0.65 -0.15
CA ARG A 85 5.84 1.55 0.98
C ARG A 85 4.60 2.30 1.39
N PRO A 86 4.39 2.49 2.70
CA PRO A 86 3.35 3.38 3.19
C PRO A 86 3.51 4.78 2.62
N ILE A 87 2.40 5.36 2.20
CA ILE A 87 2.38 6.76 1.77
C ILE A 87 2.24 7.62 3.02
N PRO A 88 3.23 8.50 3.31
CA PRO A 88 3.19 9.34 4.50
C PRO A 88 1.92 10.17 4.60
N GLY A 89 1.38 10.31 5.80
CA GLY A 89 0.18 11.09 6.06
C GLY A 89 -1.13 10.41 5.70
N THR A 90 -1.12 9.11 5.34
CA THR A 90 -2.33 8.38 4.93
C THR A 90 -2.90 7.45 5.98
N LEU A 91 -2.28 7.36 7.15
CA LEU A 91 -2.82 6.55 8.24
C LEU A 91 -4.14 7.16 8.74
N ARG A 92 -5.20 6.36 8.78
CA ARG A 92 -6.55 6.81 9.15
C ARG A 92 -7.29 5.71 9.90
N PRO A 93 -8.24 6.06 10.78
CA PRO A 93 -9.13 5.08 11.38
C PRO A 93 -10.10 4.50 10.34
N ILE A 94 -10.55 3.28 10.59
CA ILE A 94 -11.59 2.61 9.81
C ILE A 94 -12.90 2.71 10.61
N PRO A 95 -13.78 3.69 10.33
CA PRO A 95 -14.93 3.98 11.20
C PRO A 95 -16.06 2.95 11.11
N TRP A 96 -16.09 2.13 10.06
CA TRP A 96 -17.14 1.10 9.88
C TRP A 96 -16.80 -0.24 10.54
N GLN A 97 -15.62 -0.38 11.13
CA GLN A 97 -15.23 -1.59 11.84
C GLN A 97 -15.74 -1.54 13.30
N GLN A 98 -16.22 -2.68 13.80
CA GLN A 98 -16.67 -2.78 15.20
C GLN A 98 -15.49 -2.66 16.18
N ARG A 99 -14.32 -3.15 15.79
CA ARG A 99 -13.09 -2.99 16.57
C ARG A 99 -12.31 -1.77 16.07
N PRO A 100 -11.64 -1.04 16.96
CA PRO A 100 -10.74 0.02 16.53
C PRO A 100 -9.65 -0.54 15.61
N MET A 101 -9.62 -0.04 14.39
CA MET A 101 -8.65 -0.42 13.37
C MET A 101 -8.18 0.80 12.59
N LEU A 102 -6.97 0.74 12.08
CA LEU A 102 -6.41 1.76 11.22
C LEU A 102 -6.21 1.21 9.80
N GLN A 103 -6.05 2.10 8.85
CA GLN A 103 -5.66 1.77 7.47
C GLN A 103 -4.61 2.74 6.98
N CYS A 104 -3.75 2.28 6.08
CA CYS A 104 -2.69 3.07 5.48
C CYS A 104 -2.57 2.72 4.00
N LEU A 105 -2.43 3.72 3.15
CA LEU A 105 -2.20 3.50 1.72
C LEU A 105 -0.75 3.11 1.45
N LEU A 106 -0.58 2.16 0.53
CA LEU A 106 0.70 1.74 0.02
C LEU A 106 0.90 2.25 -1.41
N SER A 107 2.15 2.46 -1.77
CA SER A 107 2.57 2.62 -3.16
C SER A 107 3.58 1.53 -3.51
N MET A 108 3.35 0.82 -4.62
CA MET A 108 4.24 -0.22 -5.12
C MET A 108 5.38 0.41 -5.91
N GLU A 109 6.62 0.06 -5.57
CA GLU A 109 7.81 0.50 -6.28
C GLU A 109 8.00 -0.28 -7.58
N GLY A 110 8.53 0.39 -8.60
CA GLY A 110 8.97 -0.25 -9.82
C GLY A 110 10.29 -1.00 -9.66
N PHE A 111 10.80 -1.54 -10.76
CA PHE A 111 12.12 -2.11 -10.81
C PHE A 111 13.16 -1.04 -10.44
N HIS A 112 14.14 -1.40 -9.64
CA HIS A 112 15.18 -0.48 -9.15
C HIS A 112 14.68 0.66 -8.25
N GLY A 113 13.52 0.49 -7.59
CA GLY A 113 13.00 1.44 -6.60
C GLY A 113 12.38 2.72 -7.18
N GLY A 114 12.20 2.80 -8.50
CA GLY A 114 11.59 3.94 -9.15
C GLY A 114 10.06 3.86 -9.25
N MET A 115 9.48 4.75 -10.06
CA MET A 115 8.05 4.75 -10.36
C MET A 115 7.64 3.44 -11.04
N PHE A 116 6.56 2.84 -10.58
CA PHE A 116 5.94 1.70 -11.25
C PHE A 116 4.79 2.18 -12.15
N SER A 117 5.02 2.17 -13.46
CA SER A 117 4.09 2.72 -14.47
C SER A 117 2.72 2.03 -14.51
N ALA A 118 2.60 0.81 -14.01
CA ALA A 118 1.33 0.11 -13.89
C ALA A 118 0.57 0.44 -12.60
N ASN A 119 1.19 1.12 -11.64
CA ASN A 119 0.54 1.52 -10.40
C ASN A 119 -0.48 2.65 -10.68
N PRO A 120 -1.79 2.42 -10.49
CA PRO A 120 -2.82 3.41 -10.85
C PRO A 120 -2.64 4.76 -10.15
N ARG A 121 -2.19 4.74 -8.92
CA ARG A 121 -1.93 5.96 -8.15
C ARG A 121 -0.79 6.80 -8.75
N GLU A 122 0.28 6.16 -9.21
CA GLU A 122 1.40 6.85 -9.86
C GLU A 122 0.99 7.42 -11.22
N VAL A 123 0.15 6.70 -11.97
CA VAL A 123 -0.43 7.20 -13.22
C VAL A 123 -1.26 8.45 -12.96
N LEU A 124 -2.16 8.41 -11.97
CA LEU A 124 -2.97 9.57 -11.59
C LEU A 124 -2.10 10.75 -11.15
N LYS A 125 -1.11 10.52 -10.31
CA LYS A 125 -0.17 11.53 -9.84
C LYS A 125 0.55 12.20 -11.02
N HIS A 126 1.02 11.41 -11.98
CA HIS A 126 1.67 11.92 -13.18
C HIS A 126 0.74 12.79 -14.03
N VAL A 127 -0.51 12.40 -14.19
CA VAL A 127 -1.52 13.19 -14.91
C VAL A 127 -1.80 14.49 -14.19
N VAL A 128 -2.04 14.45 -12.88
CA VAL A 128 -2.33 15.65 -12.06
C VAL A 128 -1.18 16.66 -12.13
N GLN A 129 0.07 16.21 -12.17
CA GLN A 129 1.24 17.10 -12.28
C GLN A 129 1.31 17.89 -13.60
N LYS A 130 0.55 17.47 -14.63
CA LYS A 130 0.48 18.17 -15.92
C LYS A 130 -0.56 19.31 -15.94
N PHE A 131 -1.39 19.38 -14.96
CA PHE A 131 -2.43 20.38 -14.79
C PHE A 131 -2.12 21.30 -13.61
#